data_c4508924ae94d44fce792a93a8b526f2
#
_entry.id   c4508924ae94d44fce792a93a8b526f2
#
_cell.length_a   1.000
_cell.length_b   1.000
_cell.length_c   1.000
_cell.angle_alpha   90.00
_cell.angle_beta   90.00
_cell.angle_gamma   90.00
#
_symmetry.space_group_name_H-M   'P 1'
#
loop_
_entity.id
_entity.type
_entity.pdbx_description
1 polymer ?
#
loop_
_entity_poly.entity_id
_entity_poly.type
_entity_poly.pdbx_seq_one_letter_code
_entity_poly.pdbx_strand_id
1 'polypeptide(L)' 'MKTKQEILDYLKDKMEAYQKNIQWYNAKLVYLDFDSNDYMMYDLMRKMEIAHLYTVNEILDFINGKED' A
#
# COMPACT_ATOMS: atom_id res chain seq x y z
N MET A 1 10.96 23.07 8.20
CA MET A 1 11.01 22.26 6.95
C MET A 1 11.57 20.90 7.25
N LYS A 2 10.95 19.86 6.68
CA LYS A 2 11.41 18.50 6.93
C LYS A 2 12.65 18.17 6.11
N THR A 3 13.56 17.44 6.70
CA THR A 3 14.75 16.99 5.99
C THR A 3 14.39 15.85 5.02
N LYS A 4 15.31 15.57 4.08
CA LYS A 4 15.14 14.47 3.16
C LYS A 4 14.93 13.15 3.91
N GLN A 5 15.71 12.93 4.96
CA GLN A 5 15.61 11.69 5.74
C GLN A 5 14.27 11.57 6.45
N GLU A 6 13.74 12.66 6.98
CA GLU A 6 12.43 12.64 7.61
C GLU A 6 11.32 12.30 6.62
N ILE A 7 11.42 12.83 5.41
CA ILE A 7 10.46 12.52 4.34
C ILE A 7 10.56 11.04 3.96
N LEU A 8 11.77 10.52 3.79
CA LEU A 8 11.98 9.13 3.45
C LEU A 8 11.43 8.19 4.53
N ASP A 9 11.65 8.53 5.79
CA ASP A 9 11.15 7.73 6.90
C ASP A 9 9.63 7.72 6.94
N TYR A 10 9.00 8.87 6.70
CA TYR A 10 7.56 8.97 6.64
C TYR A 10 6.99 8.07 5.52
N LEU A 11 7.60 8.12 4.34
CA LEU A 11 7.14 7.33 3.21
C LEU A 11 7.33 5.82 3.45
N LYS A 12 8.43 5.44 4.09
CA LYS A 12 8.66 4.02 4.44
C LYS A 12 7.62 3.53 5.44
N ASP A 13 7.26 4.36 6.42
CA ASP A 13 6.21 4.01 7.38
C ASP A 13 4.87 3.81 6.67
N LYS A 14 4.57 4.66 5.70
CA LYS A 14 3.35 4.51 4.90
C LYS A 14 3.35 3.22 4.12
N MET A 15 4.49 2.86 3.51
CA MET A 15 4.61 1.59 2.79
C MET A 15 4.32 0.40 3.69
N GLU A 16 4.89 0.41 4.89
CA GLU A 16 4.64 -0.66 5.84
C GLU A 16 3.17 -0.77 6.21
N ALA A 17 2.52 0.37 6.44
CA ALA A 17 1.10 0.40 6.77
C ALA A 17 0.26 -0.18 5.63
N TYR A 18 0.55 0.21 4.39
CA TYR A 18 -0.16 -0.32 3.23
C TYR A 18 0.06 -1.82 3.09
N GLN A 19 1.29 -2.30 3.28
CA GLN A 19 1.60 -3.72 3.20
C GLN A 19 0.85 -4.53 4.26
N LYS A 20 0.77 -4.02 5.48
CA LYS A 20 0.00 -4.68 6.54
C LYS A 20 -1.47 -4.74 6.21
N ASN A 21 -2.02 -3.66 5.66
CA ASN A 21 -3.42 -3.63 5.27
C ASN A 21 -3.70 -4.63 4.16
N ILE A 22 -2.81 -4.72 3.17
CA ILE A 22 -2.95 -5.68 2.08
C ILE A 22 -2.96 -7.11 2.61
N GLN A 23 -2.06 -7.43 3.53
CA GLN A 23 -2.01 -8.75 4.15
C GLN A 23 -3.29 -9.06 4.90
N TRP A 24 -3.82 -8.07 5.62
CA TRP A 24 -5.06 -8.24 6.38
C TRP A 24 -6.24 -8.51 5.44
N TYR A 25 -6.35 -7.74 4.35
CA TYR A 25 -7.41 -7.95 3.38
C TYR A 25 -7.28 -9.31 2.69
N ASN A 26 -6.05 -9.72 2.35
CA ASN A 26 -5.82 -11.04 1.76
C ASN A 26 -6.29 -12.15 2.71
N ALA A 27 -6.01 -12.02 4.00
CA ALA A 27 -6.44 -13.00 4.98
C ALA A 27 -7.97 -13.06 5.08
N LYS A 28 -8.63 -11.91 5.03
CA LYS A 28 -10.10 -11.85 5.06
C LYS A 28 -10.71 -12.50 3.83
N LEU A 29 -10.14 -12.24 2.66
CA LEU A 29 -10.67 -12.76 1.40
C LEU A 29 -10.68 -14.28 1.34
N VAL A 30 -9.74 -14.94 2.03
CA VAL A 30 -9.67 -16.40 2.08
C VAL A 30 -10.95 -17.01 2.68
N TYR A 31 -11.59 -16.30 3.60
CA TYR A 31 -12.76 -16.81 4.34
C TYR A 31 -14.10 -16.35 3.78
N LEU A 32 -14.09 -15.54 2.74
CA LEU A 32 -15.32 -14.99 2.18
C LEU A 32 -15.70 -15.69 0.89
N ASP A 33 -17.00 -15.80 0.64
CA ASP A 33 -17.49 -16.32 -0.63
C ASP A 33 -17.12 -15.38 -1.77
N PHE A 34 -16.63 -15.95 -2.85
CA PHE A 34 -16.13 -15.20 -3.98
C PHE A 34 -17.17 -14.24 -4.56
N ASP A 35 -18.42 -14.62 -4.57
CA ASP A 35 -19.50 -13.80 -5.15
C ASP A 35 -20.29 -13.01 -4.09
N SER A 36 -19.80 -12.92 -2.86
CA SER A 36 -20.44 -12.11 -1.85
C SER A 36 -20.10 -10.63 -2.00
N ASN A 37 -20.99 -9.78 -1.51
CA ASN A 37 -20.73 -8.34 -1.50
C ASN A 37 -19.52 -7.99 -0.63
N ASP A 38 -19.34 -8.71 0.46
CA ASP A 38 -18.20 -8.48 1.35
C ASP A 38 -16.89 -8.78 0.64
N TYR A 39 -16.84 -9.87 -0.14
CA TYR A 39 -15.65 -10.19 -0.90
C TYR A 39 -15.31 -9.05 -1.88
N MET A 40 -16.32 -8.57 -2.60
CA MET A 40 -16.11 -7.48 -3.57
C MET A 40 -15.58 -6.22 -2.89
N MET A 41 -16.11 -5.91 -1.71
CA MET A 41 -15.69 -4.72 -0.97
C MET A 41 -14.24 -4.85 -0.50
N TYR A 42 -13.88 -5.96 0.11
CA TYR A 42 -12.51 -6.18 0.58
C TYR A 42 -11.51 -6.25 -0.57
N ASP A 43 -11.91 -6.85 -1.69
CA ASP A 43 -11.06 -6.91 -2.88
C ASP A 43 -10.78 -5.51 -3.42
N LEU A 44 -11.81 -4.66 -3.47
CA LEU A 44 -11.65 -3.28 -3.92
C LEU A 44 -10.72 -2.51 -2.99
N MET A 45 -10.91 -2.64 -1.68
CA MET A 45 -10.06 -1.96 -0.71
C MET A 45 -8.62 -2.43 -0.80
N ARG A 46 -8.40 -3.72 -1.02
CA ARG A 46 -7.06 -4.26 -1.22
C ARG A 46 -6.40 -3.63 -2.46
N LYS A 47 -7.14 -3.53 -3.55
CA LYS A 47 -6.61 -2.92 -4.79
C LYS A 47 -6.26 -1.46 -4.58
N MET A 48 -7.04 -0.73 -3.79
CA MET A 48 -6.72 0.66 -3.47
C MET A 48 -5.43 0.77 -2.67
N GLU A 49 -5.22 -0.12 -1.70
CA GLU A 49 -3.99 -0.13 -0.93
C GLU A 49 -2.78 -0.45 -1.80
N ILE A 50 -2.93 -1.38 -2.75
CA ILE A 50 -1.87 -1.71 -3.69
C ILE A 50 -1.52 -0.50 -4.55
N ALA A 51 -2.52 0.23 -5.02
CA ALA A 51 -2.28 1.45 -5.81
C ALA A 51 -1.52 2.50 -5.00
N HIS A 52 -1.88 2.70 -3.74
CA HIS A 52 -1.17 3.61 -2.84
C HIS A 52 0.28 3.18 -2.65
N LEU A 53 0.50 1.89 -2.48
CA LEU A 53 1.85 1.34 -2.31
C LEU A 53 2.72 1.61 -3.53
N TYR A 54 2.19 1.43 -4.73
CA TYR A 54 2.91 1.74 -5.96
C TYR A 54 3.26 3.22 -6.04
N THR A 55 2.32 4.09 -5.70
CA THR A 55 2.55 5.53 -5.73
C THR A 55 3.68 5.93 -4.79
N VAL A 56 3.66 5.43 -3.56
CA VAL A 56 4.70 5.74 -2.59
C VAL A 56 6.05 5.20 -3.05
N ASN A 57 6.06 4.01 -3.62
CA ASN A 57 7.30 3.42 -4.12
C ASN A 57 7.91 4.25 -5.24
N GLU A 58 7.08 4.77 -6.16
CA GLU A 58 7.55 5.66 -7.22
C GLU A 58 8.16 6.93 -6.65
N ILE A 59 7.53 7.51 -5.63
CA ILE A 59 8.05 8.70 -4.98
C ILE A 59 9.40 8.42 -4.33
N LEU A 60 9.52 7.29 -3.65
CA LEU A 60 10.78 6.89 -3.02
C LEU A 60 11.90 6.72 -4.05
N ASP A 61 11.60 6.08 -5.17
CA ASP A 61 12.58 5.88 -6.23
C ASP A 61 13.02 7.21 -6.81
N PHE A 62 12.10 8.13 -7.00
CA PHE A 62 12.42 9.47 -7.49
C PHE A 62 13.34 10.22 -6.52
N ILE A 63 13.00 10.19 -5.23
CA ILE A 63 13.80 10.89 -4.22
C ILE A 63 15.20 10.29 -4.10
N ASN A 64 15.31 8.98 -4.24
CA ASN A 64 16.61 8.29 -4.15
C ASN A 64 17.40 8.32 -5.45
N GLY A 65 16.85 8.93 -6.50
CA GLY A 65 17.56 9.06 -7.77
C GLY A 65 17.74 7.76 -8.53
N LYS A 66 16.83 6.82 -8.35
CA LYS A 66 16.90 5.52 -9.04
C LYS A 66 16.36 5.55 -10.46
N GLU A 67 15.67 6.63 -10.79
CA GLU A 67 15.15 6.77 -12.13
C GLU A 67 16.21 7.25 -13.08
N ASP A 68 16.27 6.67 -14.19
CA ASP A 68 17.21 7.11 -15.22
C ASP A 68 16.56 7.33 -16.52
#